data_1b6ad334260a2d10cf65c6f787237f53
#
_entry.id   1b6ad334260a2d10cf65c6f787237f53
#
_cell.length_a   1.000
_cell.length_b   1.000
_cell.length_c   1.000
_cell.angle_alpha   90.00
_cell.angle_beta   90.00
_cell.angle_gamma   90.00
#
_symmetry.space_group_name_H-M   'P 1'
#
loop_
_entity.id
_entity.type
_entity.pdbx_description
1 polymer ?
#
loop_
_entity_poly.entity_id
_entity_poly.type
_entity_poly.pdbx_seq_one_letter_code
_entity_poly.pdbx_strand_id
1 'polypeptide(L)'
;KVIHNVTSEFIESYCSSDNKDRQYLYSSLPLQNIEQKKEIILEKDEFFLLSYNEKVIPVDIEREKIEYCRTLVYWLNWTNRTKKYSLYNDVIERSMLVLKLMSYYNGAVLAALTTSLPESVGEVRNWDYRFCWLRDASMSIETLFQIGHIGAARRFMKFIQSTFVSKHESYQIMYGIRGERQLTEIIL
;
A
#
# COMPACT_ATOMS: atom_id res chain seq x y z
N LYS A 1 2.99 -16.18 18.68
CA LYS A 1 1.78 -15.77 19.43
C LYS A 1 1.65 -14.25 19.34
N VAL A 2 0.45 -13.77 18.99
CA VAL A 2 0.16 -12.33 19.02
C VAL A 2 -0.24 -11.94 20.43
N ILE A 3 0.32 -10.85 20.93
CA ILE A 3 0.01 -10.25 22.23
C ILE A 3 -0.72 -8.94 21.99
N HIS A 4 -1.77 -8.70 22.76
CA HIS A 4 -2.54 -7.46 22.74
C HIS A 4 -2.46 -6.79 24.11
N ASN A 5 -2.07 -5.53 24.13
CA ASN A 5 -2.05 -4.67 25.31
C ASN A 5 -3.09 -3.56 25.12
N VAL A 6 -4.11 -3.55 25.96
CA VAL A 6 -5.16 -2.52 25.92
C VAL A 6 -4.79 -1.39 26.89
N THR A 7 -4.74 -0.18 26.36
CA THR A 7 -4.56 1.07 27.15
C THR A 7 -5.87 1.87 27.16
N SER A 8 -5.85 3.05 27.75
CA SER A 8 -6.96 4.00 27.66
C SER A 8 -7.11 4.64 26.28
N GLU A 9 -6.05 4.63 25.47
CA GLU A 9 -5.98 5.37 24.19
C GLU A 9 -5.94 4.46 22.98
N PHE A 10 -5.35 3.26 23.08
CA PHE A 10 -5.18 2.33 21.94
C PHE A 10 -5.03 0.88 22.40
N ILE A 11 -5.22 -0.03 21.45
CA ILE A 11 -4.79 -1.44 21.60
C ILE A 11 -3.48 -1.60 20.82
N GLU A 12 -2.41 -1.97 21.54
CA GLU A 12 -1.12 -2.33 20.94
C GLU A 12 -1.08 -3.83 20.67
N SER A 13 -0.72 -4.22 19.46
CA SER A 13 -0.58 -5.62 19.04
C SER A 13 0.81 -5.88 18.48
N TYR A 14 1.46 -6.96 18.92
CA TYR A 14 2.78 -7.36 18.44
C TYR A 14 2.98 -8.87 18.51
N CYS A 15 3.92 -9.40 17.73
CA CYS A 15 4.28 -10.81 17.76
C CYS A 15 5.32 -11.08 18.88
N SER A 16 5.08 -12.07 19.73
CA SER A 16 5.99 -12.40 20.84
C SER A 16 7.35 -12.94 20.39
N SER A 17 7.47 -13.46 19.17
CA SER A 17 8.71 -14.03 18.62
C SER A 17 9.61 -12.98 17.95
N ASP A 18 9.04 -11.88 17.51
CA ASP A 18 9.75 -10.83 16.75
C ASP A 18 9.30 -9.44 17.14
N ASN A 19 9.43 -9.00 18.29
CA ASN A 19 8.96 -7.72 18.86
C ASN A 19 9.31 -6.43 18.03
N LYS A 20 9.53 -6.58 16.71
CA LYS A 20 9.90 -5.48 15.81
C LYS A 20 8.71 -4.74 15.26
N ASP A 21 7.66 -5.49 14.88
CA ASP A 21 6.48 -4.94 14.24
C ASP A 21 5.35 -4.77 15.24
N ARG A 22 4.85 -3.54 15.35
CA ARG A 22 3.76 -3.16 16.25
C ARG A 22 2.62 -2.53 15.48
N GLN A 23 1.41 -2.86 15.87
CA GLN A 23 0.20 -2.22 15.38
C GLN A 23 -0.52 -1.54 16.53
N TYR A 24 -1.03 -0.36 16.28
CA TYR A 24 -1.79 0.44 17.24
C TYR A 24 -3.17 0.71 16.68
N LEU A 25 -4.20 0.20 17.37
CA LEU A 25 -5.58 0.44 17.00
C LEU A 25 -6.17 1.51 17.93
N TYR A 26 -6.60 2.61 17.37
CA TYR A 26 -7.34 3.68 18.01
C TYR A 26 -8.80 3.60 17.57
N SER A 27 -9.71 3.95 18.46
CA SER A 27 -11.14 4.00 18.14
C SER A 27 -11.87 4.94 19.09
N SER A 28 -12.95 5.52 18.61
CA SER A 28 -13.94 6.20 19.44
C SER A 28 -14.83 5.24 20.25
N LEU A 29 -14.82 3.95 19.89
CA LEU A 29 -15.50 2.91 20.64
C LEU A 29 -14.69 2.45 21.86
N PRO A 30 -15.33 1.90 22.91
CA PRO A 30 -14.62 1.35 24.05
C PRO A 30 -13.67 0.21 23.65
N LEU A 31 -12.37 0.44 23.79
CA LEU A 31 -11.32 -0.50 23.36
C LEU A 31 -11.42 -1.87 24.04
N GLN A 32 -11.89 -1.91 25.30
CA GLN A 32 -12.15 -3.15 26.04
C GLN A 32 -13.25 -4.01 25.38
N ASN A 33 -14.29 -3.37 24.83
CA ASN A 33 -15.34 -4.09 24.12
C ASN A 33 -14.82 -4.68 22.81
N ILE A 34 -13.93 -3.94 22.12
CA ILE A 34 -13.27 -4.43 20.89
C ILE A 34 -12.38 -5.63 21.21
N GLU A 35 -11.54 -5.55 22.23
CA GLU A 35 -10.69 -6.66 22.67
C GLU A 35 -11.49 -7.91 23.02
N GLN A 36 -12.57 -7.73 23.76
CA GLN A 36 -13.44 -8.81 24.20
C GLN A 36 -14.40 -9.30 23.10
N LYS A 37 -14.33 -8.72 21.90
CA LYS A 37 -15.19 -9.05 20.74
C LYS A 37 -16.68 -8.96 21.07
N LYS A 38 -17.07 -8.00 21.91
CA LYS A 38 -18.48 -7.75 22.23
C LYS A 38 -19.18 -7.13 21.04
N GLU A 39 -20.44 -7.50 20.88
CA GLU A 39 -21.33 -6.84 19.95
C GLU A 39 -21.57 -5.38 20.38
N ILE A 40 -21.42 -4.45 19.45
CA ILE A 40 -21.57 -3.00 19.68
C ILE A 40 -22.58 -2.48 18.65
N ILE A 41 -23.62 -1.83 19.14
CA ILE A 41 -24.60 -1.14 18.28
C ILE A 41 -24.06 0.25 18.00
N LEU A 42 -23.93 0.60 16.72
CA LEU A 42 -23.47 1.93 16.29
C LEU A 42 -24.68 2.85 16.16
N GLU A 43 -24.73 3.89 17.00
CA GLU A 43 -25.79 4.91 17.00
C GLU A 43 -25.37 6.22 16.34
N LYS A 44 -24.08 6.39 16.08
CA LYS A 44 -23.47 7.57 15.47
C LYS A 44 -22.24 7.19 14.65
N ASP A 45 -21.65 8.15 13.98
CA ASP A 45 -20.36 7.96 13.29
C ASP A 45 -19.26 7.61 14.29
N GLU A 46 -18.59 6.51 14.04
CA GLU A 46 -17.46 6.03 14.82
C GLU A 46 -16.26 5.79 13.92
N PHE A 47 -15.05 5.85 14.46
CA PHE A 47 -13.84 5.63 13.68
C PHE A 47 -12.97 4.49 14.25
N PHE A 48 -12.20 3.91 13.35
CA PHE A 48 -11.08 3.03 13.64
C PHE A 48 -9.85 3.55 12.89
N LEU A 49 -8.76 3.74 13.60
CA LEU A 49 -7.47 4.10 13.02
C LEU A 49 -6.45 3.02 13.38
N LEU A 50 -5.89 2.37 12.35
CA LEU A 50 -4.81 1.41 12.53
C LEU A 50 -3.48 2.05 12.10
N SER A 51 -2.55 2.17 13.02
CA SER A 51 -1.18 2.64 12.77
C SER A 51 -0.19 1.50 12.88
N TYR A 52 0.86 1.53 12.05
CA TYR A 52 1.91 0.52 12.00
C TYR A 52 3.25 1.14 12.41
N ASN A 53 3.86 0.57 13.45
CA ASN A 53 5.15 0.98 14.03
C ASN A 53 5.25 2.44 14.52
N GLU A 54 4.15 3.17 14.52
CA GLU A 54 4.11 4.57 14.94
C GLU A 54 2.90 4.83 15.84
N LYS A 55 3.14 5.42 17.00
CA LYS A 55 2.07 5.92 17.85
C LYS A 55 1.59 7.27 17.33
N VAL A 56 0.29 7.38 17.15
CA VAL A 56 -0.35 8.62 16.71
C VAL A 56 -0.79 9.42 17.94
N ILE A 57 -0.71 10.75 17.87
CA ILE A 57 -1.28 11.66 18.88
C ILE A 57 -2.78 11.44 18.96
N PRO A 58 -3.41 11.60 20.13
CA PRO A 58 -4.85 11.38 20.30
C PRO A 58 -5.68 11.92 19.16
N VAL A 59 -6.53 11.08 18.61
CA VAL A 59 -7.33 11.34 17.42
C VAL A 59 -8.78 11.47 17.86
N ASP A 60 -9.46 12.48 17.34
CA ASP A 60 -10.90 12.64 17.48
C ASP A 60 -11.60 12.57 16.12
N ILE A 61 -12.92 12.49 16.14
CA ILE A 61 -13.74 12.33 14.94
C ILE A 61 -13.59 13.52 13.97
N GLU A 62 -13.34 14.72 14.48
CA GLU A 62 -13.17 15.90 13.64
C GLU A 62 -11.84 15.85 12.88
N ARG A 63 -10.78 15.41 13.53
CA ARG A 63 -9.48 15.18 12.87
C ARG A 63 -9.59 14.11 11.80
N GLU A 64 -10.28 13.01 12.07
CA GLU A 64 -10.50 11.93 11.10
C GLU A 64 -11.28 12.43 9.87
N LYS A 65 -12.29 13.26 10.05
CA LYS A 65 -13.00 13.90 8.94
C LYS A 65 -12.08 14.75 8.07
N ILE A 66 -11.16 15.50 8.69
CA ILE A 66 -10.16 16.31 7.96
C ILE A 66 -9.24 15.39 7.13
N GLU A 67 -8.72 14.32 7.70
CA GLU A 67 -7.83 13.39 6.99
C GLU A 67 -8.59 12.63 5.87
N TYR A 68 -9.84 12.29 6.09
CA TYR A 68 -10.71 11.77 5.04
C TYR A 68 -10.85 12.76 3.88
N CYS A 69 -11.18 14.03 4.16
CA CYS A 69 -11.29 15.07 3.14
C CYS A 69 -9.97 15.29 2.40
N ARG A 70 -8.84 15.28 3.09
CA ARG A 70 -7.50 15.38 2.47
C ARG A 70 -7.25 14.22 1.51
N THR A 71 -7.56 13.02 1.93
CA THR A 71 -7.45 11.81 1.11
C THR A 71 -8.34 11.90 -0.12
N LEU A 72 -9.59 12.30 0.06
CA LEU A 72 -10.54 12.49 -1.04
C LEU A 72 -10.04 13.52 -2.06
N VAL A 73 -9.61 14.69 -1.58
CA VAL A 73 -9.06 15.77 -2.44
C VAL A 73 -7.81 15.31 -3.17
N TYR A 74 -6.92 14.55 -2.50
CA TYR A 74 -5.74 13.97 -3.15
C TYR A 74 -6.12 13.09 -4.35
N TRP A 75 -7.07 12.16 -4.16
CA TRP A 75 -7.49 11.24 -5.21
C TRP A 75 -8.26 11.94 -6.33
N LEU A 76 -9.16 12.87 -6.00
CA LEU A 76 -9.88 13.68 -6.99
C LEU A 76 -8.93 14.53 -7.83
N ASN A 77 -7.94 15.17 -7.21
CA ASN A 77 -6.91 15.91 -7.94
C ASN A 77 -6.09 15.02 -8.85
N TRP A 78 -5.85 13.78 -8.44
CA TRP A 78 -5.10 12.83 -9.26
C TRP A 78 -5.95 12.40 -10.47
N THR A 79 -7.20 12.00 -10.28
CA THR A 79 -8.10 11.58 -11.36
C THR A 79 -8.42 12.72 -12.33
N ASN A 80 -8.58 13.94 -11.84
CA ASN A 80 -8.83 15.12 -12.67
C ASN A 80 -7.70 15.45 -13.65
N ARG A 81 -6.49 14.96 -13.40
CA ARG A 81 -5.35 15.10 -14.32
C ARG A 81 -5.31 14.02 -15.39
N THR A 82 -6.11 12.98 -15.27
CA THR A 82 -6.19 11.90 -16.25
C THR A 82 -6.88 12.41 -17.51
N LYS A 83 -6.27 12.16 -18.65
CA LYS A 83 -6.86 12.46 -19.95
C LYS A 83 -8.21 11.78 -20.07
N LYS A 84 -9.22 12.54 -20.51
CA LYS A 84 -10.57 12.02 -20.73
C LYS A 84 -10.73 11.51 -22.17
N TYR A 85 -11.52 10.46 -22.28
CA TYR A 85 -11.81 9.78 -23.54
C TYR A 85 -13.32 9.78 -23.79
N SER A 86 -13.74 9.61 -25.03
CA SER A 86 -15.17 9.58 -25.40
C SER A 86 -15.87 8.30 -24.94
N LEU A 87 -15.12 7.21 -24.77
CA LEU A 87 -15.65 5.89 -24.39
C LEU A 87 -14.91 5.34 -23.19
N TYR A 88 -15.60 4.58 -22.36
CA TYR A 88 -15.06 3.80 -21.23
C TYR A 88 -14.30 4.61 -20.16
N ASN A 89 -14.62 5.88 -19.99
CA ASN A 89 -13.93 6.76 -19.03
C ASN A 89 -13.89 6.18 -17.62
N ASP A 90 -15.00 5.65 -17.12
CA ASP A 90 -15.09 5.11 -15.75
C ASP A 90 -14.18 3.89 -15.57
N VAL A 91 -14.12 3.02 -16.58
CA VAL A 91 -13.25 1.84 -16.56
C VAL A 91 -11.78 2.25 -16.60
N ILE A 92 -11.44 3.22 -17.46
CA ILE A 92 -10.09 3.77 -17.57
C ILE A 92 -9.68 4.40 -16.25
N GLU A 93 -10.52 5.25 -15.67
CA GLU A 93 -10.25 5.93 -14.40
C GLU A 93 -10.06 4.92 -13.26
N ARG A 94 -10.90 3.89 -13.18
CA ARG A 94 -10.74 2.80 -12.19
C ARG A 94 -9.41 2.06 -12.38
N SER A 95 -9.05 1.72 -13.60
CA SER A 95 -7.78 1.05 -13.91
C SER A 95 -6.58 1.91 -13.53
N MET A 96 -6.65 3.22 -13.77
CA MET A 96 -5.62 4.17 -13.40
C MET A 96 -5.45 4.30 -11.88
N LEU A 97 -6.54 4.29 -11.13
CA LEU A 97 -6.50 4.27 -9.67
C LEU A 97 -5.79 3.01 -9.14
N VAL A 98 -6.03 1.85 -9.75
CA VAL A 98 -5.34 0.61 -9.41
C VAL A 98 -3.85 0.73 -9.68
N LEU A 99 -3.42 1.18 -10.85
CA LEU A 99 -2.00 1.38 -11.18
C LEU A 99 -1.33 2.39 -10.24
N LYS A 100 -2.07 3.43 -9.84
CA LYS A 100 -1.58 4.39 -8.86
C LYS A 100 -1.40 3.76 -7.47
N LEU A 101 -2.30 2.89 -7.03
CA LEU A 101 -2.18 2.15 -5.77
C LEU A 101 -0.98 1.19 -5.76
N MET A 102 -0.61 0.63 -6.92
CA MET A 102 0.59 -0.19 -7.07
C MET A 102 1.90 0.62 -7.01
N SER A 103 1.82 1.96 -7.13
CA SER A 103 3.00 2.82 -7.17
C SER A 103 3.44 3.23 -5.76
N TYR A 104 4.68 2.93 -5.41
CA TYR A 104 5.28 3.35 -4.15
C TYR A 104 5.78 4.81 -4.24
N TYR A 105 6.02 5.44 -3.08
CA TYR A 105 6.39 6.87 -3.03
C TYR A 105 7.71 7.20 -3.74
N ASN A 106 8.69 6.26 -3.76
CA ASN A 106 9.98 6.43 -4.42
C ASN A 106 9.93 6.23 -5.94
N GLY A 107 8.79 5.77 -6.47
CA GLY A 107 8.58 5.52 -7.89
C GLY A 107 8.59 4.06 -8.30
N ALA A 108 8.96 3.12 -7.43
CA ALA A 108 8.80 1.70 -7.69
C ALA A 108 7.32 1.36 -7.94
N VAL A 109 7.06 0.40 -8.82
CA VAL A 109 5.71 -0.08 -9.11
C VAL A 109 5.68 -1.59 -8.87
N LEU A 110 4.79 -2.03 -8.00
CA LEU A 110 4.59 -3.44 -7.71
C LEU A 110 3.79 -4.12 -8.83
N ALA A 111 4.13 -5.35 -9.16
CA ALA A 111 3.35 -6.12 -10.12
C ALA A 111 1.98 -6.52 -9.57
N ALA A 112 1.89 -6.84 -8.27
CA ALA A 112 0.63 -7.01 -7.56
C ALA A 112 0.81 -6.75 -6.05
N LEU A 113 -0.30 -6.45 -5.34
CA LEU A 113 -0.30 -6.26 -3.88
C LEU A 113 -0.69 -7.53 -3.11
N THR A 114 -1.17 -8.55 -3.79
CA THR A 114 -1.75 -9.74 -3.17
C THR A 114 -0.83 -10.95 -3.26
N THR A 115 -0.86 -11.78 -2.22
CA THR A 115 -0.26 -13.11 -2.16
C THR A 115 -1.31 -14.19 -1.91
N SER A 116 -2.60 -13.83 -1.98
CA SER A 116 -3.70 -14.62 -1.43
C SER A 116 -4.12 -15.82 -2.29
N LEU A 117 -3.78 -15.79 -3.58
CA LEU A 117 -4.14 -16.87 -4.51
C LEU A 117 -2.87 -17.39 -5.18
N PRO A 118 -2.49 -18.65 -4.96
CA PRO A 118 -1.42 -19.27 -5.71
C PRO A 118 -1.85 -19.39 -7.18
N GLU A 119 -0.93 -19.10 -8.09
CA GLU A 119 -1.14 -19.26 -9.53
C GLU A 119 -1.47 -20.73 -9.88
N SER A 120 -0.79 -21.65 -9.21
CA SER A 120 -1.03 -23.09 -9.32
C SER A 120 -1.04 -23.72 -7.94
N VAL A 121 -2.20 -24.18 -7.47
CA VAL A 121 -2.34 -24.81 -6.16
C VAL A 121 -1.53 -26.12 -6.09
N GLY A 122 -0.62 -26.21 -5.11
CA GLY A 122 0.25 -27.39 -4.92
C GLY A 122 1.45 -27.48 -5.86
N GLU A 123 1.65 -26.48 -6.72
CA GLU A 123 2.76 -26.41 -7.68
C GLU A 123 3.86 -25.45 -7.21
N VAL A 124 5.05 -25.58 -7.81
CA VAL A 124 6.22 -24.75 -7.47
C VAL A 124 6.13 -23.34 -8.08
N ARG A 125 5.26 -23.13 -9.06
CA ARG A 125 5.16 -21.87 -9.81
C ARG A 125 4.21 -20.87 -9.14
N ASN A 126 4.55 -20.46 -7.91
CA ASN A 126 3.79 -19.45 -7.19
C ASN A 126 4.68 -18.24 -6.92
N TRP A 127 4.69 -17.28 -7.84
CA TRP A 127 5.58 -16.14 -7.79
C TRP A 127 5.06 -15.08 -6.84
N ASP A 128 5.97 -14.44 -6.10
CA ASP A 128 5.65 -13.28 -5.30
C ASP A 128 5.65 -12.01 -6.20
N TYR A 129 4.47 -11.49 -6.47
CA TYR A 129 4.29 -10.29 -7.29
C TYR A 129 4.40 -8.97 -6.50
N ARG A 130 4.66 -9.01 -5.20
CA ARG A 130 4.85 -7.81 -4.37
C ARG A 130 6.19 -7.12 -4.60
N PHE A 131 6.92 -7.50 -5.63
CA PHE A 131 8.18 -6.91 -6.07
C PHE A 131 7.97 -5.99 -7.28
N CYS A 132 8.97 -5.12 -7.52
CA CYS A 132 9.02 -4.28 -8.69
C CYS A 132 9.62 -5.08 -9.87
N TRP A 133 8.77 -5.71 -10.65
CA TRP A 133 9.16 -6.36 -11.90
C TRP A 133 9.35 -5.29 -12.96
N LEU A 134 10.52 -5.21 -13.57
CA LEU A 134 10.84 -4.13 -14.52
C LEU A 134 9.90 -4.11 -15.73
N ARG A 135 9.50 -5.29 -16.23
CA ARG A 135 8.55 -5.42 -17.33
C ARG A 135 7.20 -4.79 -16.96
N ASP A 136 6.60 -5.22 -15.86
CA ASP A 136 5.28 -4.79 -15.42
C ASP A 136 5.27 -3.30 -15.04
N ALA A 137 6.31 -2.86 -14.35
CA ALA A 137 6.50 -1.46 -14.00
C ALA A 137 6.64 -0.58 -15.25
N SER A 138 7.40 -1.01 -16.25
CA SER A 138 7.59 -0.26 -17.50
C SER A 138 6.27 -0.09 -18.27
N MET A 139 5.49 -1.16 -18.42
CA MET A 139 4.17 -1.09 -19.08
C MET A 139 3.18 -0.21 -18.32
N SER A 140 3.16 -0.31 -16.99
CA SER A 140 2.31 0.52 -16.13
C SER A 140 2.67 2.00 -16.23
N ILE A 141 3.97 2.31 -16.22
CA ILE A 141 4.46 3.69 -16.31
C ILE A 141 4.24 4.26 -17.71
N GLU A 142 4.42 3.50 -18.76
CA GLU A 142 4.10 3.92 -20.12
C GLU A 142 2.62 4.31 -20.24
N THR A 143 1.73 3.47 -19.73
CA THR A 143 0.30 3.75 -19.70
C THR A 143 -0.01 5.04 -18.93
N LEU A 144 0.53 5.18 -17.72
CA LEU A 144 0.36 6.39 -16.90
C LEU A 144 0.89 7.65 -17.61
N PHE A 145 2.00 7.54 -18.33
CA PHE A 145 2.56 8.64 -19.10
C PHE A 145 1.63 9.08 -20.24
N GLN A 146 1.12 8.12 -21.02
CA GLN A 146 0.24 8.38 -22.18
C GLN A 146 -1.06 9.09 -21.80
N ILE A 147 -1.56 8.85 -20.58
CA ILE A 147 -2.79 9.47 -20.07
C ILE A 147 -2.55 10.74 -19.25
N GLY A 148 -1.32 11.26 -19.22
CA GLY A 148 -0.98 12.57 -18.65
C GLY A 148 -0.29 12.55 -17.28
N HIS A 149 -0.02 11.38 -16.68
CA HIS A 149 0.65 11.27 -15.38
C HIS A 149 2.18 11.27 -15.50
N ILE A 150 2.74 12.30 -16.13
CA ILE A 150 4.20 12.45 -16.37
C ILE A 150 5.03 12.38 -15.07
N GLY A 151 4.45 12.85 -13.96
CA GLY A 151 5.11 12.79 -12.64
C GLY A 151 5.39 11.36 -12.17
N ALA A 152 4.54 10.39 -12.53
CA ALA A 152 4.75 8.98 -12.21
C ALA A 152 5.96 8.43 -12.99
N ALA A 153 6.03 8.69 -14.30
CA ALA A 153 7.16 8.29 -15.14
C ALA A 153 8.47 8.89 -14.62
N ARG A 154 8.47 10.17 -14.25
CA ARG A 154 9.67 10.84 -13.72
C ARG A 154 10.16 10.21 -12.41
N ARG A 155 9.25 9.83 -11.48
CA ARG A 155 9.62 9.15 -10.24
C ARG A 155 10.18 7.75 -10.51
N PHE A 156 9.55 6.99 -11.40
CA PHE A 156 10.05 5.68 -11.79
C PHE A 156 11.46 5.76 -12.39
N MET A 157 11.71 6.71 -13.28
CA MET A 157 13.06 6.91 -13.84
C MET A 157 14.09 7.25 -12.76
N LYS A 158 13.72 8.04 -11.75
CA LYS A 158 14.60 8.29 -10.60
C LYS A 158 14.86 7.02 -9.78
N PHE A 159 13.82 6.19 -9.55
CA PHE A 159 13.97 4.89 -8.89
C PHE A 159 14.96 4.00 -9.67
N ILE A 160 14.78 3.86 -10.97
CA ILE A 160 15.68 3.10 -11.84
C ILE A 160 17.13 3.65 -11.73
N GLN A 161 17.31 4.95 -11.86
CA GLN A 161 18.64 5.57 -11.75
C GLN A 161 19.31 5.31 -10.39
N SER A 162 18.55 5.39 -9.30
CA SER A 162 19.07 5.15 -7.96
C SER A 162 19.39 3.67 -7.69
N THR A 163 18.68 2.76 -8.35
CA THR A 163 18.87 1.31 -8.20
C THR A 163 20.08 0.81 -9.03
N PHE A 164 20.41 1.50 -10.14
CA PHE A 164 21.47 1.12 -11.09
C PHE A 164 22.71 2.03 -11.00
N VAL A 165 23.17 2.30 -9.79
CA VAL A 165 24.36 3.19 -9.60
C VAL A 165 25.65 2.59 -10.13
N SER A 166 25.77 1.27 -10.25
CA SER A 166 26.98 0.60 -10.73
C SER A 166 26.91 0.30 -12.23
N LYS A 167 27.81 0.87 -13.00
CA LYS A 167 27.91 0.67 -14.47
C LYS A 167 28.26 -0.77 -14.91
N HIS A 168 28.63 -1.64 -13.97
CA HIS A 168 29.14 -2.98 -14.26
C HIS A 168 28.19 -4.11 -13.86
N GLU A 169 27.01 -3.81 -13.31
CA GLU A 169 26.06 -4.81 -12.88
C GLU A 169 24.97 -5.04 -13.93
N SER A 170 24.65 -6.30 -14.17
CA SER A 170 23.55 -6.69 -15.05
C SER A 170 22.19 -6.31 -14.42
N TYR A 171 21.24 -5.98 -15.26
CA TYR A 171 19.86 -5.77 -14.85
C TYR A 171 19.25 -7.09 -14.37
N GLN A 172 18.51 -7.03 -13.26
CA GLN A 172 17.67 -8.12 -12.78
C GLN A 172 16.26 -7.96 -13.33
N ILE A 173 15.52 -9.04 -13.37
CA ILE A 173 14.11 -9.02 -13.82
C ILE A 173 13.19 -8.33 -12.82
N MET A 174 13.57 -8.33 -11.53
CA MET A 174 12.80 -7.69 -10.45
C MET A 174 13.70 -7.16 -9.35
N TYR A 175 13.17 -6.24 -8.56
CA TYR A 175 13.81 -5.59 -7.42
C TYR A 175 12.81 -5.48 -6.26
N GLY A 176 13.30 -5.38 -5.04
CA GLY A 176 12.48 -5.00 -3.92
C GLY A 176 11.92 -3.56 -4.09
N ILE A 177 10.91 -3.23 -3.33
CA ILE A 177 10.23 -1.93 -3.42
C ILE A 177 11.13 -0.73 -3.08
N ARG A 178 12.22 -0.98 -2.35
CA ARG A 178 13.23 0.04 -2.00
C ARG A 178 14.48 -0.06 -2.87
N GLY A 179 14.49 -0.94 -3.88
CA GLY A 179 15.61 -1.20 -4.76
C GLY A 179 16.51 -2.35 -4.29
N GLU A 180 16.05 -3.18 -3.36
CA GLU A 180 16.79 -4.36 -2.91
C GLU A 180 17.05 -5.30 -4.08
N ARG A 181 18.31 -5.79 -4.16
CA ARG A 181 18.78 -6.68 -5.23
C ARG A 181 18.87 -8.14 -4.78
N GLN A 182 19.14 -8.36 -3.50
CA GLN A 182 19.18 -9.72 -2.92
C GLN A 182 17.76 -10.11 -2.52
N LEU A 183 17.12 -10.86 -3.38
CA LEU A 183 15.78 -11.39 -3.16
C LEU A 183 15.94 -12.91 -2.94
N THR A 184 15.57 -13.35 -1.72
CA THR A 184 15.69 -14.74 -1.34
C THR A 184 14.35 -15.43 -1.59
N GLU A 185 14.39 -16.53 -2.34
CA GLU A 185 13.26 -17.44 -2.46
C GLU A 185 13.09 -18.21 -1.16
N ILE A 186 11.89 -18.22 -0.60
CA ILE A 186 11.56 -18.94 0.63
C ILE A 186 10.51 -19.99 0.27
N ILE A 187 10.84 -21.23 0.52
CA ILE A 187 9.87 -22.33 0.44
C ILE A 187 9.08 -22.32 1.76
N LEU A 188 7.77 -22.14 1.66
CA LEU A 188 6.84 -22.12 2.79
C LEU A 188 6.30 -23.51 3.09
#